data_0b48f870ea83376ad6b183b249e6333e
#
_entry.id   0b48f870ea83376ad6b183b249e6333e
#
_cell.length_a   1.000
_cell.length_b   1.000
_cell.length_c   1.000
_cell.angle_alpha   90.00
_cell.angle_beta   90.00
_cell.angle_gamma   90.00
#
_symmetry.space_group_name_H-M   'P 1'
#
loop_
_entity.id
_entity.type
_entity.pdbx_description
1 polymer ?
#
loop_
_entity_poly.entity_id
_entity_poly.type
_entity_poly.pdbx_seq_one_letter_code
_entity_poly.pdbx_strand_id
1 'polypeptide(L)'
;MNIGYARVSTFEQNLDLQIDALKAANCDPIYQEKVSSIKEARPKWEECLKYAREGDTMVVWRLDRIGRGHTDLLKIVEEMDKRKIHLKTLTGIEVDTATPTGRMLFRIVAAMIEYER
;
A
#
# COMPACT_ATOMS: atom_id res chain seq x y z
N MET A 1 -13.33 5.49 5.31
CA MET A 1 -12.45 6.59 4.85
C MET A 1 -11.33 6.01 4.00
N ASN A 2 -11.01 6.66 2.90
CA ASN A 2 -9.89 6.25 2.05
C ASN A 2 -8.67 7.11 2.35
N ILE A 3 -7.58 6.48 2.71
CA ILE A 3 -6.33 7.14 3.05
C ILE A 3 -5.31 6.79 1.98
N GLY A 4 -4.76 7.79 1.30
CA GLY A 4 -3.82 7.57 0.20
C GLY A 4 -2.38 7.54 0.66
N TYR A 5 -1.58 6.69 0.01
CA TYR A 5 -0.14 6.64 0.23
C TYR A 5 0.57 6.58 -1.12
N ALA A 6 1.48 7.52 -1.36
CA ALA A 6 2.26 7.60 -2.59
C ALA A 6 3.74 7.55 -2.26
N ARG A 7 4.47 6.70 -2.96
CA ARG A 7 5.91 6.56 -2.77
C ARG A 7 6.63 6.54 -4.11
N VAL A 8 7.72 7.30 -4.20
CA VAL A 8 8.61 7.28 -5.35
C VAL A 8 10.04 7.17 -4.88
N SER A 9 10.92 6.64 -5.75
CA SER A 9 12.35 6.68 -5.52
C SER A 9 12.87 8.04 -5.96
N THR A 10 14.15 8.32 -5.69
CA THR A 10 14.77 9.56 -6.13
C THR A 10 14.87 9.65 -7.66
N PHE A 11 14.76 8.52 -8.34
CA PHE A 11 14.89 8.47 -9.80
C PHE A 11 13.54 8.46 -10.51
N GLU A 12 12.46 8.27 -9.80
CA GLU A 12 11.13 8.29 -10.39
C GLU A 12 10.56 9.70 -10.37
N GLN A 13 9.82 10.04 -11.43
CA GLN A 13 9.23 11.38 -11.57
C GLN A 13 7.72 11.33 -11.80
N ASN A 14 7.10 10.24 -11.37
CA ASN A 14 5.66 10.08 -11.58
C ASN A 14 4.83 10.24 -10.31
N LEU A 15 5.34 11.04 -9.36
CA LEU A 15 4.60 11.28 -8.11
C LEU A 15 3.26 11.95 -8.38
N ASP A 16 3.23 12.92 -9.29
CA ASP A 16 1.99 13.63 -9.63
C ASP A 16 0.94 12.66 -10.19
N LEU A 17 1.36 11.69 -10.98
CA LEU A 17 0.46 10.68 -11.52
C LEU A 17 -0.18 9.87 -10.39
N GLN A 18 0.61 9.48 -9.42
CA GLN A 18 0.09 8.76 -8.26
C GLN A 18 -0.87 9.60 -7.44
N ILE A 19 -0.50 10.85 -7.19
CA ILE A 19 -1.34 11.77 -6.41
C ILE A 19 -2.68 12.00 -7.12
N ASP A 20 -2.66 12.22 -8.43
CA ASP A 20 -3.88 12.42 -9.19
C ASP A 20 -4.80 11.20 -9.13
N ALA A 21 -4.22 10.01 -9.23
CA ALA A 21 -4.99 8.78 -9.15
C ALA A 21 -5.59 8.59 -7.76
N LEU A 22 -4.85 8.93 -6.71
CA LEU A 22 -5.35 8.83 -5.35
C LEU A 22 -6.48 9.82 -5.09
N LYS A 23 -6.36 11.04 -5.64
CA LYS A 23 -7.44 12.02 -5.55
C LYS A 23 -8.69 11.53 -6.27
N ALA A 24 -8.51 10.93 -7.44
CA ALA A 24 -9.63 10.37 -8.20
C ALA A 24 -10.30 9.22 -7.45
N ALA A 25 -9.58 8.54 -6.58
CA ALA A 25 -10.12 7.48 -5.73
C ALA A 25 -10.71 8.02 -4.43
N ASN A 26 -10.86 9.33 -4.31
CA ASN A 26 -11.45 10.00 -3.14
C ASN A 26 -10.64 9.79 -1.86
N CYS A 27 -9.32 9.79 -1.99
CA CYS A 27 -8.44 9.67 -0.83
C CYS A 27 -8.23 11.03 -0.16
N ASP A 28 -8.36 11.05 1.15
CA ASP A 28 -8.08 12.22 1.98
C ASP A 28 -7.93 11.75 3.42
N PRO A 29 -6.76 11.88 4.05
CA PRO A 29 -5.56 12.54 3.55
C PRO A 29 -4.75 11.68 2.57
N ILE A 30 -3.75 12.29 1.93
CA ILE A 30 -2.80 11.59 1.06
C ILE A 30 -1.40 11.81 1.64
N TYR A 31 -0.73 10.73 2.00
CA TYR A 31 0.64 10.77 2.49
C TYR A 31 1.60 10.54 1.34
N GLN A 32 2.69 11.30 1.31
CA GLN A 32 3.68 11.25 0.23
C GLN A 32 5.07 11.00 0.80
N GLU A 33 5.86 10.21 0.10
CA GLU A 33 7.18 9.85 0.58
C GLU A 33 8.15 9.61 -0.56
N LYS A 34 9.38 10.08 -0.41
CA LYS A 34 10.49 9.75 -1.30
C LYS A 34 11.45 8.86 -0.55
N VAL A 35 11.69 7.66 -1.08
CA VAL A 35 12.59 6.69 -0.46
C VAL A 35 13.48 6.12 -1.55
N SER A 36 14.77 6.39 -1.47
CA SER A 36 15.73 5.98 -2.50
C SER A 36 16.31 4.60 -2.27
N SER A 37 16.15 4.04 -1.10
CA SER A 37 16.72 2.76 -0.74
C SER A 37 15.68 1.88 -0.07
N ILE A 38 15.75 0.58 -0.37
CA ILE A 38 14.83 -0.35 0.27
C ILE A 38 15.11 -0.50 1.78
N LYS A 39 16.29 -0.06 2.22
CA LYS A 39 16.65 -0.11 3.64
C LYS A 39 16.25 1.13 4.42
N GLU A 40 15.81 2.17 3.74
CA GLU A 40 15.40 3.39 4.41
C GLU A 40 14.08 3.21 5.14
N ALA A 41 13.93 3.90 6.26
CA ALA A 41 12.66 3.92 6.97
C ALA A 41 11.59 4.61 6.12
N ARG A 42 10.35 4.28 6.40
CA ARG A 42 9.20 4.88 5.70
C ARG A 42 8.29 5.57 6.70
N PRO A 43 8.71 6.73 7.22
CA PRO A 43 7.95 7.40 8.27
C PRO A 43 6.54 7.79 7.86
N LYS A 44 6.33 8.14 6.59
CA LYS A 44 4.98 8.49 6.11
C LYS A 44 4.06 7.28 6.05
N TRP A 45 4.59 6.12 5.72
CA TRP A 45 3.82 4.89 5.77
C TRP A 45 3.39 4.58 7.19
N GLU A 46 4.31 4.73 8.13
CA GLU A 46 4.01 4.49 9.54
C GLU A 46 3.00 5.50 10.09
N GLU A 47 3.10 6.76 9.69
CA GLU A 47 2.09 7.77 10.05
C GLU A 47 0.72 7.42 9.50
N CYS A 48 0.69 6.94 8.26
CA CYS A 48 -0.54 6.53 7.60
C CYS A 48 -1.20 5.39 8.38
N LEU A 49 -0.41 4.38 8.76
CA LEU A 49 -0.91 3.26 9.55
C LEU A 49 -1.45 3.72 10.91
N LYS A 50 -0.76 4.63 11.57
CA LYS A 50 -1.21 5.17 12.86
C LYS A 50 -2.51 5.95 12.74
N TYR A 51 -2.65 6.67 11.65
CA TYR A 51 -3.85 7.48 11.41
C TYR A 51 -5.07 6.60 11.12
N ALA A 52 -4.85 5.49 10.44
CA ALA A 52 -5.94 4.61 10.00
C ALA A 52 -6.65 3.96 11.18
N ARG A 53 -7.96 3.79 11.03
CA ARG A 53 -8.80 3.18 12.04
C ARG A 53 -9.47 1.95 11.46
N GLU A 54 -10.04 1.12 12.34
CA GLU A 54 -10.80 -0.03 11.90
C GLU A 54 -11.86 0.37 10.88
N GLY A 55 -11.90 -0.32 9.77
CA GLY A 55 -12.83 -0.03 8.69
C GLY A 55 -12.31 0.92 7.62
N ASP A 56 -11.21 1.62 7.88
CA ASP A 56 -10.61 2.50 6.89
C ASP A 56 -9.91 1.68 5.80
N THR A 57 -9.75 2.28 4.62
CA THR A 57 -9.04 1.66 3.50
C THR A 57 -7.81 2.50 3.17
N MET A 58 -6.65 1.84 3.14
CA MET A 58 -5.43 2.47 2.65
C MET A 58 -5.31 2.18 1.15
N VAL A 59 -5.14 3.23 0.36
CA VAL A 59 -5.11 3.14 -1.10
C VAL A 59 -3.71 3.47 -1.59
N VAL A 60 -3.14 2.59 -2.41
CA VAL A 60 -1.81 2.78 -2.98
C VAL A 60 -1.87 2.62 -4.49
N TRP A 61 -0.87 3.18 -5.17
CA TRP A 61 -0.78 3.10 -6.63
C TRP A 61 -0.57 1.67 -7.10
N ARG A 62 0.40 0.98 -6.50
CA ARG A 62 0.74 -0.41 -6.83
C ARG A 62 1.24 -1.11 -5.57
N LEU A 63 1.16 -2.42 -5.57
CA LEU A 63 1.64 -3.22 -4.44
C LEU A 63 3.10 -2.97 -4.10
N ASP A 64 3.94 -2.77 -5.11
CA ASP A 64 5.37 -2.57 -4.90
C ASP A 64 5.70 -1.23 -4.23
N ARG A 65 4.69 -0.39 -4.00
CA ARG A 65 4.90 0.88 -3.29
C ARG A 65 4.78 0.76 -1.78
N ILE A 66 4.32 -0.37 -1.27
CA ILE A 66 4.14 -0.53 0.18
C ILE A 66 5.13 -1.52 0.79
N GLY A 67 5.60 -2.51 0.03
CA GLY A 67 6.51 -3.52 0.54
C GLY A 67 7.91 -3.35 0.01
N ARG A 68 8.87 -3.86 0.77
CA ARG A 68 10.27 -3.86 0.38
C ARG A 68 10.72 -5.23 -0.08
N GLY A 69 9.80 -6.14 -0.10
CA GLY A 69 10.02 -7.51 -0.48
C GLY A 69 8.88 -8.32 0.08
N HIS A 70 8.91 -9.59 -0.18
CA HIS A 70 7.83 -10.50 0.12
C HIS A 70 7.54 -10.62 1.62
N THR A 71 8.57 -10.69 2.45
CA THR A 71 8.40 -10.83 3.90
C THR A 71 7.72 -9.60 4.48
N ASP A 72 8.10 -8.42 3.97
CA ASP A 72 7.52 -7.17 4.41
C ASP A 72 6.04 -7.09 4.04
N LEU A 73 5.69 -7.53 2.84
CA LEU A 73 4.29 -7.56 2.40
C LEU A 73 3.43 -8.45 3.31
N LEU A 74 3.92 -9.63 3.65
CA LEU A 74 3.18 -10.53 4.52
C LEU A 74 2.95 -9.93 5.90
N LYS A 75 3.97 -9.29 6.46
CA LYS A 75 3.85 -8.62 7.76
C LYS A 75 2.83 -7.49 7.71
N ILE A 76 2.84 -6.72 6.64
CA ILE A 76 1.89 -5.63 6.45
C ILE A 76 0.46 -6.17 6.40
N VAL A 77 0.23 -7.23 5.63
CA VAL A 77 -1.09 -7.86 5.54
C VAL A 77 -1.57 -8.32 6.89
N GLU A 78 -0.71 -9.01 7.63
CA GLU A 78 -1.07 -9.54 8.94
C GLU A 78 -1.44 -8.43 9.91
N GLU A 79 -0.66 -7.36 9.93
CA GLU A 79 -0.93 -6.24 10.81
C GLU A 79 -2.23 -5.54 10.43
N MET A 80 -2.46 -5.32 9.16
CA MET A 80 -3.69 -4.68 8.70
C MET A 80 -4.91 -5.55 9.00
N ASP A 81 -4.82 -6.86 8.81
CA ASP A 81 -5.89 -7.78 9.15
C ASP A 81 -6.23 -7.71 10.64
N LYS A 82 -5.21 -7.68 11.48
CA LYS A 82 -5.38 -7.57 12.92
C LYS A 82 -6.13 -6.30 13.31
N ARG A 83 -5.81 -5.21 12.65
CA ARG A 83 -6.40 -3.91 12.92
C ARG A 83 -7.68 -3.66 12.13
N LYS A 84 -8.06 -4.61 11.27
CA LYS A 84 -9.24 -4.51 10.41
C LYS A 84 -9.21 -3.28 9.49
N ILE A 85 -8.03 -2.99 8.96
CA ILE A 85 -7.80 -1.96 7.96
C ILE A 85 -7.71 -2.64 6.61
N HIS A 86 -8.38 -2.08 5.61
CA HIS A 86 -8.37 -2.63 4.26
C HIS A 86 -7.27 -2.02 3.41
N LEU A 87 -6.88 -2.71 2.35
CA LEU A 87 -5.89 -2.23 1.40
C LEU A 87 -6.46 -2.32 -0.01
N LYS A 88 -6.26 -1.27 -0.79
CA LYS A 88 -6.69 -1.22 -2.18
C LYS A 88 -5.56 -0.71 -3.05
N THR A 89 -5.32 -1.36 -4.20
CA THR A 89 -4.34 -0.93 -5.19
C THR A 89 -5.07 -0.42 -6.42
N LEU A 90 -4.48 0.56 -7.11
CA LEU A 90 -5.12 1.21 -8.24
C LEU A 90 -4.64 0.69 -9.60
N THR A 91 -3.41 0.20 -9.69
CA THR A 91 -2.86 -0.31 -10.97
C THR A 91 -2.09 -1.59 -10.75
N GLY A 92 -1.65 -2.19 -11.84
CA GLY A 92 -0.99 -3.48 -11.81
C GLY A 92 -1.99 -4.56 -11.47
N ILE A 93 -1.64 -5.42 -10.51
CA ILE A 93 -2.59 -6.39 -9.99
C ILE A 93 -3.49 -5.64 -9.01
N GLU A 94 -4.72 -5.39 -9.40
CA GLU A 94 -5.66 -4.65 -8.58
C GLU A 94 -6.22 -5.55 -7.49
N VAL A 95 -6.07 -5.11 -6.25
CA VAL A 95 -6.50 -5.84 -5.07
C VAL A 95 -7.30 -4.91 -4.18
N ASP A 96 -8.38 -5.44 -3.61
CA ASP A 96 -9.17 -4.72 -2.60
C ASP A 96 -9.50 -5.71 -1.49
N THR A 97 -8.77 -5.59 -0.38
CA THR A 97 -8.95 -6.55 0.73
C THR A 97 -10.25 -6.35 1.50
N ALA A 98 -11.04 -5.33 1.16
CA ALA A 98 -12.38 -5.20 1.72
C ALA A 98 -13.30 -6.32 1.25
N THR A 99 -12.98 -6.96 0.11
CA THR A 99 -13.73 -8.10 -0.39
C THR A 99 -13.01 -9.40 -0.01
N PRO A 100 -13.77 -10.50 0.23
CA PRO A 100 -13.12 -11.79 0.49
C PRO A 100 -12.22 -12.27 -0.64
N THR A 101 -12.64 -12.07 -1.88
CA THR A 101 -11.84 -12.45 -3.06
C THR A 101 -10.56 -11.64 -3.14
N GLY A 102 -10.64 -10.33 -2.88
CA GLY A 102 -9.47 -9.46 -2.90
C GLY A 102 -8.48 -9.81 -1.81
N ARG A 103 -8.95 -10.16 -0.63
CA ARG A 103 -8.10 -10.60 0.46
C ARG A 103 -7.34 -11.86 0.10
N MET A 104 -8.04 -12.81 -0.47
CA MET A 104 -7.41 -14.07 -0.91
C MET A 104 -6.38 -13.80 -1.99
N LEU A 105 -6.73 -12.97 -2.97
CA LEU A 105 -5.81 -12.61 -4.04
C LEU A 105 -4.55 -11.95 -3.51
N PHE A 106 -4.67 -11.04 -2.57
CA PHE A 106 -3.50 -10.38 -1.96
C PHE A 106 -2.59 -11.42 -1.31
N ARG A 107 -3.15 -12.34 -0.55
CA ARG A 107 -2.35 -13.38 0.11
C ARG A 107 -1.63 -14.26 -0.90
N ILE A 108 -2.28 -14.58 -2.00
CA ILE A 108 -1.68 -15.37 -3.07
C ILE A 108 -0.53 -14.60 -3.71
N VAL A 109 -0.72 -13.33 -4.05
CA VAL A 109 0.33 -12.51 -4.65
C VAL A 109 1.52 -12.36 -3.72
N ALA A 110 1.28 -12.09 -2.44
CA ALA A 110 2.34 -11.98 -1.46
C ALA A 110 3.14 -13.28 -1.34
N ALA A 111 2.46 -14.41 -1.34
CA ALA A 111 3.10 -15.72 -1.27
C ALA A 111 3.92 -16.01 -2.52
N MET A 112 3.43 -15.60 -3.71
CA MET A 112 4.17 -15.78 -4.96
C MET A 112 5.45 -14.96 -4.97
N ILE A 113 5.39 -13.73 -4.49
CA ILE A 113 6.57 -12.87 -4.39
C ILE A 113 7.60 -13.50 -3.46
N GLU A 114 7.15 -14.04 -2.34
CA GLU A 114 8.03 -14.74 -1.41
C GLU A 114 8.68 -15.96 -2.06
N TYR A 115 7.91 -16.70 -2.83
CA TYR A 115 8.40 -17.92 -3.47
C TYR A 115 9.48 -17.63 -4.51
N GLU A 116 9.34 -16.55 -5.27
CA GLU A 116 10.28 -16.22 -6.33
C GLU A 116 11.66 -15.80 -5.82
N ARG A 117 11.76 -15.60 -4.56
CA ARG A 117 13.04 -15.25 -3.98
C ARG A 117 13.87 -16.50 -3.69
#